data_caea72ab92790198d69c2c2980a14388
#
_entry.id   caea72ab92790198d69c2c2980a14388
#
_cell.length_a   1.000
_cell.length_b   1.000
_cell.length_c   1.000
_cell.angle_alpha   90.00
_cell.angle_beta   90.00
_cell.angle_gamma   90.00
#
_symmetry.space_group_name_H-M   'P 1'
#
loop_
_entity.id
_entity.type
_entity.pdbx_description
1 polymer ?
#
loop_
_entity_poly.entity_id
_entity_poly.type
_entity_poly.pdbx_seq_one_letter_code
_entity_poly.pdbx_strand_id
1 'polypeptide(L)'
;MVLMAHLTQRRPENVPGDFYVDSTCIDCDTCRWMAPSVFQDIGDQSAVYHQPTNPQERLQAMQALLACPTASIGTIEKPIDIKDVQRTFPIAIAENVFHCGFHAENSFGAASYLIHRPAGNVLVD
;
A
#
# COMPACT_ATOMS: atom_id res chain seq x y z
N MET A 1 -8.93 10.84 -6.39
CA MET A 1 -7.58 11.05 -6.94
C MET A 1 -6.56 10.33 -6.08
N VAL A 2 -5.69 9.56 -6.69
CA VAL A 2 -4.61 8.91 -5.95
C VAL A 2 -3.48 9.92 -5.77
N LEU A 3 -3.17 10.24 -4.51
CA LEU A 3 -2.01 11.06 -4.18
C LEU A 3 -0.80 10.13 -4.12
N MET A 4 0.24 10.46 -4.87
CA MET A 4 1.49 9.72 -4.83
C MET A 4 2.49 10.43 -3.93
N ALA A 5 3.45 9.67 -3.43
CA ALA A 5 4.57 10.21 -2.67
C ALA A 5 5.34 11.27 -3.45
N HIS A 6 6.06 12.09 -2.73
CA HIS A 6 6.87 13.15 -3.32
C HIS A 6 8.30 12.66 -3.50
N LEU A 7 8.76 12.61 -4.76
CA LEU A 7 10.11 12.14 -5.09
C LEU A 7 11.20 12.94 -4.37
N THR A 8 10.97 14.24 -4.16
CA THR A 8 11.91 15.09 -3.42
C THR A 8 12.09 14.69 -1.96
N GLN A 9 11.14 13.89 -1.43
CA GLN A 9 11.17 13.39 -0.05
C GLN A 9 11.49 11.89 0.01
N ARG A 10 11.96 11.32 -1.10
CA ARG A 10 12.36 9.91 -1.15
C ARG A 10 13.36 9.59 -0.04
N ARG A 11 13.09 8.54 0.72
CA ARG A 11 14.01 8.10 1.77
C ARG A 11 15.30 7.53 1.16
N PRO A 12 16.48 7.90 1.68
CA PRO A 12 17.74 7.35 1.17
C PRO A 12 17.91 5.85 1.44
N GLU A 13 17.14 5.29 2.36
CA GLU A 13 17.15 3.86 2.70
C GLU A 13 16.57 2.98 1.60
N ASN A 14 15.79 3.56 0.66
CA ASN A 14 15.27 2.79 -0.48
C ASN A 14 16.40 2.37 -1.41
N VAL A 15 16.31 1.14 -1.94
CA VAL A 15 17.20 0.73 -3.03
C VAL A 15 16.88 1.52 -4.30
N PRO A 16 17.87 1.74 -5.20
CA PRO A 16 17.61 2.41 -6.47
C PRO A 16 16.54 1.71 -7.28
N GLY A 17 15.70 2.49 -7.98
CA GLY A 17 14.66 1.97 -8.85
C GLY A 17 13.39 2.78 -8.78
N ASP A 18 12.33 2.25 -9.39
CA ASP A 18 11.08 2.97 -9.63
C ASP A 18 10.25 3.18 -8.36
N PHE A 19 10.06 2.12 -7.55
CA PHE A 19 9.28 2.21 -6.31
C PHE A 19 10.10 2.82 -5.18
N TYR A 20 9.46 3.67 -4.38
CA TYR A 20 10.10 4.27 -3.21
C TYR A 20 9.07 4.61 -2.12
N VAL A 21 9.56 4.72 -0.89
CA VAL A 21 8.81 5.27 0.24
C VAL A 21 9.39 6.64 0.57
N ASP A 22 8.54 7.62 0.80
CA ASP A 22 9.01 8.95 1.18
C ASP A 22 9.02 9.14 2.71
N SER A 23 9.49 10.30 3.14
CA SER A 23 9.68 10.61 4.57
C SER A 23 8.37 10.79 5.34
N THR A 24 7.22 10.79 4.69
CA THR A 24 5.91 10.94 5.36
C THR A 24 5.37 9.63 5.92
N CYS A 25 6.05 8.51 5.73
CA CYS A 25 5.65 7.20 6.25
C CYS A 25 5.43 7.25 7.77
N ILE A 26 4.31 6.68 8.23
CA ILE A 26 3.94 6.64 9.65
C ILE A 26 4.19 5.28 10.30
N ASP A 27 4.90 4.40 9.62
CA ASP A 27 5.27 3.07 10.14
C ASP A 27 4.05 2.19 10.52
N CYS A 28 3.00 2.22 9.67
CA CYS A 28 1.78 1.46 9.91
C CYS A 28 1.86 -0.03 9.57
N ASP A 29 2.95 -0.49 8.95
CA ASP A 29 3.23 -1.88 8.58
C ASP A 29 2.37 -2.45 7.44
N THR A 30 1.40 -1.75 6.92
CA THR A 30 0.48 -2.25 5.89
C THR A 30 1.20 -2.71 4.64
N CYS A 31 2.14 -1.92 4.12
CA CYS A 31 2.88 -2.26 2.91
C CYS A 31 3.78 -3.49 3.10
N ARG A 32 4.39 -3.63 4.26
CA ARG A 32 5.24 -4.80 4.59
C ARG A 32 4.42 -6.07 4.69
N TRP A 33 3.17 -5.95 5.09
CA TRP A 33 2.24 -7.06 5.12
C TRP A 33 1.75 -7.43 3.71
N MET A 34 1.43 -6.43 2.87
CA MET A 34 0.91 -6.66 1.51
C MET A 34 1.99 -7.10 0.52
N ALA A 35 3.18 -6.53 0.64
CA ALA A 35 4.29 -6.78 -0.29
C ALA A 35 5.59 -7.03 0.49
N PRO A 36 5.69 -8.15 1.22
CA PRO A 36 6.85 -8.42 2.07
C PRO A 36 8.15 -8.65 1.29
N SER A 37 8.06 -8.96 -0.01
CA SER A 37 9.24 -9.11 -0.86
C SER A 37 9.79 -7.77 -1.36
N VAL A 38 9.08 -6.66 -1.14
CA VAL A 38 9.45 -5.33 -1.63
C VAL A 38 9.77 -4.36 -0.49
N PHE A 39 8.97 -4.38 0.57
CA PHE A 39 9.07 -3.44 1.69
C PHE A 39 9.55 -4.11 2.96
N GLN A 40 10.38 -3.39 3.73
CA GLN A 40 10.75 -3.80 5.08
C GLN A 40 10.94 -2.58 5.98
N ASP A 41 10.99 -2.82 7.28
CA ASP A 41 11.26 -1.77 8.26
C ASP A 41 12.76 -1.45 8.25
N ILE A 42 13.08 -0.20 7.98
CA ILE A 42 14.45 0.32 8.04
C ILE A 42 14.41 1.67 8.73
N GLY A 43 14.90 1.74 9.95
CA GLY A 43 14.96 3.00 10.70
C GLY A 43 13.58 3.51 11.14
N ASP A 44 12.71 2.61 11.60
CA ASP A 44 11.36 2.91 12.12
C ASP A 44 10.39 3.50 11.09
N GLN A 45 10.67 3.28 9.82
CA GLN A 45 9.77 3.55 8.70
C GLN A 45 9.97 2.47 7.65
N SER A 46 8.99 2.28 6.77
CA SER A 46 9.14 1.37 5.65
C SER A 46 10.11 1.92 4.61
N ALA A 47 10.78 1.04 3.91
CA ALA A 47 11.58 1.34 2.73
C ALA A 47 11.51 0.18 1.75
N VAL A 48 11.75 0.46 0.47
CA VAL A 48 11.87 -0.57 -0.56
C VAL A 48 13.27 -1.17 -0.45
N TYR A 49 13.35 -2.46 -0.10
CA TYR A 49 14.64 -3.17 -0.05
C TYR A 49 14.89 -4.02 -1.29
N HIS A 50 13.86 -4.22 -2.12
CA HIS A 50 13.93 -4.99 -3.36
C HIS A 50 12.88 -4.47 -4.32
N GLN A 51 13.30 -4.01 -5.50
CA GLN A 51 12.35 -3.59 -6.53
C GLN A 51 11.60 -4.80 -7.10
N PRO A 52 10.32 -4.65 -7.44
CA PRO A 52 9.56 -5.75 -8.07
C PRO A 52 10.25 -6.24 -9.35
N THR A 53 10.41 -7.56 -9.49
CA THR A 53 11.05 -8.18 -10.66
C THR A 53 10.11 -9.04 -11.48
N ASN A 54 8.89 -9.25 -11.00
CA ASN A 54 7.89 -10.04 -11.71
C ASN A 54 6.50 -9.44 -11.53
N PRO A 55 5.49 -9.86 -12.34
CA PRO A 55 4.15 -9.27 -12.25
C PRO A 55 3.49 -9.41 -10.88
N GLN A 56 3.74 -10.51 -10.17
CA GLN A 56 3.17 -10.73 -8.83
C GLN A 56 3.71 -9.73 -7.82
N GLU A 57 5.02 -9.53 -7.80
CA GLU A 57 5.65 -8.55 -6.90
C GLU A 57 5.20 -7.14 -7.23
N ARG A 58 5.08 -6.82 -8.53
CA ARG A 58 4.59 -5.50 -8.94
C ARG A 58 3.15 -5.28 -8.51
N LEU A 59 2.28 -6.28 -8.67
CA LEU A 59 0.89 -6.18 -8.22
C LEU A 59 0.83 -5.91 -6.73
N GLN A 60 1.57 -6.67 -5.92
CA GLN A 60 1.59 -6.48 -4.47
C GLN A 60 2.12 -5.10 -4.08
N ALA A 61 3.18 -4.64 -4.74
CA ALA A 61 3.74 -3.31 -4.49
C ALA A 61 2.74 -2.20 -4.85
N MET A 62 2.01 -2.35 -5.95
CA MET A 62 0.96 -1.39 -6.34
C MET A 62 -0.23 -1.43 -5.38
N GLN A 63 -0.62 -2.60 -4.89
CA GLN A 63 -1.65 -2.71 -3.86
C GLN A 63 -1.23 -1.98 -2.59
N ALA A 64 0.02 -2.14 -2.17
CA ALA A 64 0.57 -1.43 -1.03
C ALA A 64 0.56 0.09 -1.25
N LEU A 65 0.90 0.55 -2.45
CA LEU A 65 0.87 1.96 -2.81
C LEU A 65 -0.53 2.55 -2.63
N LEU A 66 -1.55 1.85 -3.13
CA LEU A 66 -2.94 2.30 -3.02
C LEU A 66 -3.48 2.25 -1.59
N ALA A 67 -3.01 1.30 -0.79
CA ALA A 67 -3.47 1.11 0.59
C ALA A 67 -2.72 1.97 1.61
N CYS A 68 -1.63 2.62 1.23
CA CYS A 68 -0.84 3.44 2.16
C CYS A 68 -1.67 4.63 2.66
N PRO A 69 -1.95 4.72 3.97
CA PRO A 69 -2.84 5.76 4.50
C PRO A 69 -2.28 7.18 4.39
N THR A 70 -0.97 7.33 4.28
CA THR A 70 -0.32 8.62 4.15
C THR A 70 0.13 8.93 2.73
N ALA A 71 -0.19 8.06 1.76
CA ALA A 71 0.26 8.16 0.37
C ALA A 71 1.78 8.34 0.27
N SER A 72 2.53 7.58 1.07
CA SER A 72 3.99 7.71 1.19
C SER A 72 4.76 6.82 0.23
N ILE A 73 4.06 6.00 -0.58
CA ILE A 73 4.66 5.09 -1.56
C ILE A 73 4.40 5.66 -2.95
N GLY A 74 5.43 5.68 -3.77
CA GLY A 74 5.33 6.20 -5.13
C GLY A 74 6.22 5.47 -6.11
N THR A 75 6.07 5.86 -7.38
CA THR A 75 6.91 5.41 -8.47
C THR A 75 7.48 6.63 -9.19
N ILE A 76 8.71 6.51 -9.70
CA ILE A 76 9.34 7.59 -10.48
C ILE A 76 8.55 7.81 -11.76
N GLU A 77 8.17 6.72 -12.45
CA GLU A 77 7.35 6.79 -13.64
C GLU A 77 5.87 6.70 -13.28
N LYS A 78 5.03 7.48 -13.96
CA LYS A 78 3.59 7.45 -13.74
C LYS A 78 3.03 6.08 -14.09
N PRO A 79 2.39 5.36 -13.15
CA PRO A 79 1.86 4.03 -13.44
C PRO A 79 0.62 4.13 -14.31
N ILE A 80 0.48 3.18 -15.25
CA ILE A 80 -0.65 3.11 -16.17
C ILE A 80 -1.69 2.07 -15.74
N ASP A 81 -1.38 1.27 -14.73
CA ASP A 81 -2.17 0.11 -14.30
C ASP A 81 -2.95 0.36 -13.00
N ILE A 82 -3.08 1.60 -12.55
CA ILE A 82 -3.76 1.93 -11.28
C ILE A 82 -5.19 1.38 -11.23
N LYS A 83 -5.96 1.56 -12.31
CA LYS A 83 -7.37 1.09 -12.35
C LYS A 83 -7.46 -0.43 -12.27
N ASP A 84 -6.56 -1.13 -12.92
CA ASP A 84 -6.51 -2.59 -12.88
C ASP A 84 -6.17 -3.08 -11.46
N VAL A 85 -5.25 -2.42 -10.80
CA VAL A 85 -4.89 -2.74 -9.41
C VAL A 85 -6.05 -2.45 -8.46
N GLN A 86 -6.76 -1.34 -8.64
CA GLN A 86 -7.93 -1.00 -7.83
C GLN A 86 -9.01 -2.08 -7.88
N ARG A 87 -9.16 -2.76 -9.02
CA ARG A 87 -10.13 -3.85 -9.18
C ARG A 87 -9.79 -5.10 -8.37
N THR A 88 -8.57 -5.21 -7.87
CA THR A 88 -8.16 -6.35 -7.03
C THR A 88 -8.59 -6.21 -5.57
N PHE A 89 -9.05 -5.02 -5.17
CA PHE A 89 -9.62 -4.84 -3.84
C PHE A 89 -11.09 -5.27 -3.82
N PRO A 90 -11.60 -5.73 -2.67
CA PRO A 90 -10.94 -5.87 -1.37
C PRO A 90 -9.98 -7.06 -1.31
N ILE A 91 -8.93 -6.94 -0.50
CA ILE A 91 -7.88 -7.96 -0.35
C ILE A 91 -8.14 -8.76 0.93
N ALA A 92 -8.13 -10.09 0.81
CA ALA A 92 -8.28 -10.96 1.97
C ALA A 92 -7.02 -10.87 2.87
N ILE A 93 -7.22 -10.55 4.15
CA ILE A 93 -6.14 -10.48 5.15
C ILE A 93 -6.22 -11.60 6.17
N ALA A 94 -7.39 -12.20 6.31
CA ALA A 94 -7.66 -13.35 7.15
C ALA A 94 -8.90 -14.03 6.61
N GLU A 95 -9.25 -15.21 7.12
CA GLU A 95 -10.48 -15.88 6.72
C GLU A 95 -11.66 -14.92 6.95
N ASN A 96 -12.42 -14.64 5.89
CA ASN A 96 -13.61 -13.77 5.90
C ASN A 96 -13.36 -12.30 6.26
N VAL A 97 -12.11 -11.83 6.29
CA VAL A 97 -11.78 -10.42 6.54
C VAL A 97 -11.03 -9.85 5.34
N PHE A 98 -11.51 -8.71 4.83
CA PHE A 98 -10.98 -8.09 3.61
C PHE A 98 -10.58 -6.65 3.86
N HIS A 99 -9.45 -6.25 3.30
CA HIS A 99 -9.01 -4.85 3.29
C HIS A 99 -9.63 -4.16 2.07
N CYS A 100 -10.39 -3.10 2.27
CA CYS A 100 -11.15 -2.45 1.21
C CYS A 100 -10.32 -1.49 0.34
N GLY A 101 -9.14 -1.11 0.78
CA GLY A 101 -8.25 -0.25 0.01
C GLY A 101 -8.61 1.23 0.01
N PHE A 102 -9.66 1.62 0.73
CA PHE A 102 -10.08 3.01 0.81
C PHE A 102 -9.80 3.59 2.19
N HIS A 103 -9.39 4.84 2.21
CA HIS A 103 -9.31 5.63 3.42
C HIS A 103 -9.78 7.04 3.08
N ALA A 104 -10.64 7.61 3.94
CA ALA A 104 -11.16 8.94 3.75
C ALA A 104 -10.20 9.99 4.34
N GLU A 105 -10.08 11.15 3.69
CA GLU A 105 -9.25 12.23 4.19
C GLU A 105 -9.64 12.65 5.60
N ASN A 106 -10.96 12.74 5.87
CA ASN A 106 -11.47 13.17 7.16
C ASN A 106 -11.36 12.10 8.27
N SER A 107 -10.87 10.91 7.95
CA SER A 107 -10.61 9.85 8.94
C SER A 107 -9.12 9.65 9.21
N PHE A 108 -8.29 10.59 8.82
CA PHE A 108 -6.83 10.54 8.98
C PHE A 108 -6.20 9.30 8.37
N GLY A 109 -6.75 8.83 7.24
CA GLY A 109 -6.21 7.68 6.52
C GLY A 109 -6.58 6.33 7.11
N ALA A 110 -7.59 6.27 7.98
CA ALA A 110 -8.05 4.99 8.51
C ALA A 110 -8.62 4.11 7.40
N ALA A 111 -8.16 2.88 7.30
CA ALA A 111 -8.60 1.94 6.29
C ALA A 111 -9.89 1.24 6.71
N SER A 112 -10.72 0.90 5.73
CA SER A 112 -11.94 0.11 5.94
C SER A 112 -11.66 -1.38 5.79
N TYR A 113 -12.35 -2.19 6.57
CA TYR A 113 -12.28 -3.66 6.51
C TYR A 113 -13.69 -4.24 6.37
N LEU A 114 -13.83 -5.22 5.50
CA LEU A 114 -15.08 -5.96 5.33
C LEU A 114 -14.95 -7.33 5.99
N ILE A 115 -15.86 -7.64 6.91
CA ILE A 115 -15.97 -8.96 7.53
C ILE A 115 -17.14 -9.70 6.89
N HIS A 116 -16.85 -10.77 6.18
CA HIS A 116 -17.85 -11.61 5.53
C HIS A 116 -18.33 -12.68 6.50
N ARG A 117 -19.64 -12.71 6.78
CA ARG A 117 -20.24 -13.68 7.71
C ARG A 117 -21.53 -14.26 7.11
N PRO A 118 -21.87 -15.53 7.45
CA PRO A 118 -23.12 -16.13 6.99
C PRO A 118 -24.39 -15.35 7.41
N ALA A 119 -24.35 -14.68 8.57
CA ALA A 119 -25.48 -13.91 9.09
C ALA A 119 -25.53 -12.48 8.54
N GLY A 120 -24.60 -12.10 7.69
CA GLY A 120 -24.49 -10.75 7.11
C GLY A 120 -23.09 -10.19 7.26
N ASN A 121 -22.70 -9.36 6.31
CA ASN A 121 -21.38 -8.77 6.29
C ASN A 121 -21.31 -7.56 7.24
N VAL A 122 -20.11 -7.32 7.79
CA VAL A 122 -19.84 -6.16 8.64
C VAL A 122 -18.73 -5.34 8.02
N LEU A 123 -18.99 -4.05 7.83
CA LEU A 123 -17.96 -3.09 7.41
C LEU A 123 -17.40 -2.42 8.65
N VAL A 124 -16.08 -2.52 8.84
CA VAL A 124 -15.35 -1.83 9.93
C VAL A 124 -14.61 -0.67 9.31
N ASP A 125 -14.95 0.49 9.77
CA ASP A 125 -14.41 1.74 9.25
C ASP A 125 -13.45 2.38 10.26
#